data_533c47cf62e087d99bfe504c47f412cc
#
_entry.id   533c47cf62e087d99bfe504c47f412cc
#
_cell.length_a   1.000
_cell.length_b   1.000
_cell.length_c   1.000
_cell.angle_alpha   90.00
_cell.angle_beta   90.00
_cell.angle_gamma   90.00
#
_symmetry.space_group_name_H-M   'P 1'
#
loop_
_entity.id
_entity.type
_entity.pdbx_description
1 polymer ?
#
loop_
_entity_poly.entity_id
_entity_poly.type
_entity_poly.pdbx_seq_one_letter_code
_entity_poly.pdbx_strand_id
1 'polypeptide(L)'
;MPNFTKLAIQQSFLRLLSQRPITKITVKDIVEDCGINRNSFYYHFQDLPQLLETVIIESADEIISRIPESFSLEEGLTTVLERLVENKRAIRNIWASPDRAFYEQNLMRVCNYVVSRYIACRSVDLLRTLPEEELALL
;
A
#
# COMPACT_ATOMS: atom_id res chain seq x y z
N MET A 1 -0.56 -6.06 21.12
CA MET A 1 -0.95 -4.68 21.49
C MET A 1 -0.62 -3.76 20.34
N PRO A 2 -1.55 -2.90 19.91
CA PRO A 2 -1.23 -1.89 18.92
C PRO A 2 -0.18 -0.92 19.49
N ASN A 3 0.82 -0.60 18.69
CA ASN A 3 1.85 0.34 19.05
C ASN A 3 1.41 1.76 18.67
N PHE A 4 0.84 2.48 19.61
CA PHE A 4 0.29 3.82 19.36
C PHE A 4 1.38 4.82 18.95
N THR A 5 2.59 4.71 19.47
CA THR A 5 3.71 5.59 19.10
C THR A 5 4.10 5.37 17.65
N LYS A 6 4.24 4.12 17.23
CA LYS A 6 4.54 3.77 15.82
C LYS A 6 3.46 4.30 14.88
N LEU A 7 2.19 4.12 15.22
CA LEU A 7 1.06 4.63 14.44
C LEU A 7 1.07 6.16 14.36
N ALA A 8 1.34 6.85 15.47
CA ALA A 8 1.42 8.30 15.52
C ALA A 8 2.52 8.82 14.58
N ILE A 9 3.68 8.17 14.56
CA ILE A 9 4.79 8.50 13.65
C ILE A 9 4.36 8.34 12.19
N GLN A 10 3.74 7.21 11.86
CA GLN A 10 3.28 6.93 10.50
C GLN A 10 2.21 7.92 10.03
N GLN A 11 1.25 8.25 10.88
CA GLN A 11 0.20 9.22 10.58
C GLN A 11 0.75 10.64 10.41
N SER A 12 1.68 11.04 11.27
CA SER A 12 2.37 12.32 11.16
C SER A 12 3.13 12.42 9.83
N PHE A 13 3.87 11.37 9.49
CA PHE A 13 4.61 11.31 8.23
C PHE A 13 3.68 11.43 7.02
N LEU A 14 2.55 10.74 7.02
CA LEU A 14 1.56 10.82 5.92
C LEU A 14 0.96 12.23 5.80
N ARG A 15 0.66 12.89 6.93
CA ARG A 15 0.16 14.28 6.91
C ARG A 15 1.19 15.22 6.29
N LEU A 16 2.45 15.12 6.72
CA LEU A 16 3.53 15.94 6.18
C LEU A 16 3.78 15.65 4.70
N LEU A 17 3.73 14.38 4.31
CA LEU A 17 3.92 13.95 2.94
C LEU A 17 2.79 14.45 2.01
N SER A 18 1.59 14.66 2.54
CA SER A 18 0.49 15.27 1.78
C SER A 18 0.65 16.78 1.58
N GLN A 19 1.54 17.42 2.35
CA GLN A 19 1.72 18.86 2.34
C GLN A 19 2.97 19.31 1.58
N ARG A 20 4.04 18.49 1.57
CA ARG A 20 5.32 18.86 0.98
C ARG A 20 6.11 17.64 0.50
N PRO A 21 7.10 17.87 -0.40
CA PRO A 21 7.97 16.80 -0.90
C PRO A 21 8.72 16.11 0.22
N ILE A 22 9.01 14.82 0.03
CA ILE A 22 9.74 14.01 1.02
C ILE A 22 11.11 14.61 1.36
N THR A 23 11.76 15.26 0.39
CA THR A 23 13.07 15.92 0.58
C THR A 23 13.01 17.09 1.56
N LYS A 24 11.81 17.60 1.85
CA LYS A 24 11.56 18.71 2.79
C LYS A 24 11.06 18.23 4.14
N ILE A 25 11.03 16.94 4.39
CA ILE A 25 10.58 16.34 5.64
C ILE A 25 11.78 15.80 6.41
N THR A 26 11.86 16.11 7.69
CA THR A 26 12.93 15.66 8.58
C THR A 26 12.35 14.87 9.76
N VAL A 27 13.20 14.10 10.44
CA VAL A 27 12.81 13.42 11.69
C VAL A 27 12.34 14.44 12.72
N LYS A 28 12.99 15.60 12.80
CA LYS A 28 12.59 16.70 13.68
C LYS A 28 11.16 17.15 13.42
N ASP A 29 10.77 17.31 12.16
CA ASP A 29 9.41 17.69 11.78
C ASP A 29 8.39 16.69 12.29
N ILE A 30 8.68 15.39 12.15
CA ILE A 30 7.78 14.31 12.57
C ILE A 30 7.64 14.28 14.10
N VAL A 31 8.75 14.33 14.83
CA VAL A 31 8.71 14.25 16.30
C VAL A 31 8.04 15.46 16.92
N GLU A 32 8.22 16.65 16.35
CA GLU A 32 7.51 17.86 16.77
C GLU A 32 6.00 17.75 16.48
N ASP A 33 5.64 17.24 15.31
CA ASP A 33 4.21 17.05 14.93
C ASP A 33 3.50 16.03 15.82
N CYS A 34 4.17 14.93 16.18
CA CYS A 34 3.60 13.90 17.05
C CYS A 34 3.71 14.21 18.54
N GLY A 35 4.55 15.17 18.94
CA GLY A 35 4.81 15.45 20.36
C GLY A 35 5.64 14.38 21.06
N ILE A 36 6.57 13.74 20.37
CA ILE A 36 7.50 12.73 20.92
C ILE A 36 8.93 13.24 20.82
N ASN A 37 9.88 12.52 21.44
CA ASN A 37 11.31 12.82 21.31
C ASN A 37 11.96 11.95 20.22
N ARG A 38 13.18 12.31 19.82
CA ARG A 38 13.95 11.58 18.81
C ARG A 38 14.22 10.12 19.18
N ASN A 39 14.46 9.83 20.46
CA ASN A 39 14.71 8.48 20.92
C ASN A 39 13.51 7.57 20.67
N SER A 40 12.29 8.08 20.86
CA SER A 40 11.06 7.34 20.55
C SER A 40 10.95 7.03 19.07
N PHE A 41 11.33 7.98 18.20
CA PHE A 41 11.37 7.74 16.77
C PHE A 41 12.35 6.63 16.41
N TYR A 42 13.60 6.73 16.86
CA TYR A 42 14.66 5.76 16.54
C TYR A 42 14.47 4.40 17.19
N TYR A 43 13.60 4.30 18.19
CA TYR A 43 13.18 3.01 18.72
C TYR A 43 12.39 2.20 17.68
N HIS A 44 11.58 2.87 16.84
CA HIS A 44 10.69 2.23 15.86
C HIS A 44 11.27 2.18 14.44
N PHE A 45 12.01 3.20 14.05
CA PHE A 45 12.53 3.36 12.69
C PHE A 45 13.98 3.80 12.71
N GLN A 46 14.79 3.20 11.86
CA GLN A 46 16.21 3.53 11.75
C GLN A 46 16.40 4.94 11.16
N ASP A 47 15.61 5.30 10.15
CA ASP A 47 15.68 6.56 9.41
C ASP A 47 14.37 6.80 8.66
N LEU A 48 14.31 7.93 7.94
CA LEU A 48 13.14 8.25 7.12
C LEU A 48 12.92 7.28 5.95
N PRO A 49 13.95 6.84 5.21
CA PRO A 49 13.74 5.83 4.16
C PRO A 49 13.09 4.56 4.67
N GLN A 50 13.49 4.06 5.84
CA GLN A 50 12.85 2.89 6.43
C GLN A 50 11.39 3.17 6.80
N LEU A 51 11.09 4.35 7.33
CA LEU A 51 9.71 4.75 7.63
C LEU A 51 8.87 4.78 6.36
N LEU A 52 9.39 5.36 5.28
CA LEU A 52 8.70 5.41 3.99
C LEU A 52 8.43 4.02 3.45
N GLU A 53 9.42 3.14 3.44
CA GLU A 53 9.27 1.75 2.99
C GLU A 53 8.21 1.02 3.79
N THR A 54 8.23 1.17 5.11
CA THR A 54 7.23 0.56 6.01
C THR A 54 5.82 1.05 5.69
N VAL A 55 5.64 2.36 5.51
CA VAL A 55 4.35 2.95 5.17
C VAL A 55 3.85 2.43 3.82
N ILE A 56 4.71 2.34 2.83
CA ILE A 56 4.34 1.83 1.49
C ILE A 56 3.91 0.36 1.56
N ILE A 57 4.70 -0.47 2.23
CA ILE A 57 4.41 -1.91 2.37
C ILE A 57 3.10 -2.13 3.13
N GLU A 58 2.93 -1.47 4.27
CA GLU A 58 1.72 -1.60 5.09
C GLU A 58 0.48 -1.08 4.38
N SER A 59 0.59 0.01 3.60
CA SER A 59 -0.50 0.49 2.75
C SER A 59 -0.92 -0.54 1.70
N ALA A 60 0.05 -1.17 1.04
CA ALA A 60 -0.23 -2.21 0.06
C ALA A 60 -0.89 -3.44 0.72
N ASP A 61 -0.39 -3.86 1.88
CA ASP A 61 -0.96 -4.97 2.64
C ASP A 61 -2.39 -4.68 3.11
N GLU A 62 -2.66 -3.44 3.50
CA GLU A 62 -4.01 -3.00 3.90
C GLU A 62 -4.98 -3.07 2.72
N ILE A 63 -4.58 -2.61 1.55
CA ILE A 63 -5.41 -2.70 0.33
C ILE A 63 -5.73 -4.16 0.02
N ILE A 64 -4.72 -5.02 0.04
CA ILE A 64 -4.87 -6.46 -0.23
C ILE A 64 -5.83 -7.10 0.79
N SER A 65 -5.73 -6.73 2.07
CA SER A 65 -6.58 -7.26 3.13
C SER A 65 -8.05 -6.88 2.98
N ARG A 66 -8.35 -5.76 2.31
CA ARG A 66 -9.71 -5.28 2.08
C ARG A 66 -10.39 -5.92 0.87
N ILE A 67 -9.64 -6.61 0.01
CA ILE A 67 -10.19 -7.28 -1.15
C ILE A 67 -10.80 -8.61 -0.68
N PRO A 68 -12.11 -8.83 -0.87
CA PRO A 68 -12.76 -10.07 -0.44
C PRO A 68 -12.26 -11.28 -1.25
N GLU A 69 -12.40 -12.47 -0.71
CA GLU A 69 -12.00 -13.71 -1.39
C GLU A 69 -12.71 -13.90 -2.74
N SER A 70 -13.98 -13.51 -2.80
CA SER A 70 -14.76 -13.51 -4.03
C SER A 70 -15.10 -12.06 -4.40
N PHE A 71 -14.63 -11.59 -5.53
CA PHE A 71 -14.86 -10.22 -5.99
C PHE A 71 -14.88 -10.18 -7.52
N SER A 72 -15.57 -9.15 -8.07
CA SER A 72 -15.45 -8.83 -9.49
C SER A 72 -14.16 -8.05 -9.73
N LEU A 73 -13.66 -8.05 -10.96
CA LEU A 73 -12.50 -7.24 -11.34
C LEU A 73 -12.76 -5.76 -11.07
N GLU A 74 -13.99 -5.30 -11.34
CA GLU A 74 -14.42 -3.94 -11.06
C GLU A 74 -14.29 -3.58 -9.58
N GLU A 75 -14.78 -4.45 -8.68
CA GLU A 75 -14.68 -4.24 -7.23
C GLU A 75 -13.22 -4.16 -6.77
N GLY A 76 -12.37 -5.06 -7.25
CA GLY A 76 -10.96 -5.07 -6.92
C GLY A 76 -10.23 -3.81 -7.39
N LEU A 77 -10.45 -3.41 -8.64
CA LEU A 77 -9.84 -2.20 -9.19
C LEU A 77 -10.38 -0.93 -8.52
N THR A 78 -11.67 -0.89 -8.22
CA THR A 78 -12.28 0.23 -7.51
C THR A 78 -11.64 0.42 -6.13
N THR A 79 -11.42 -0.65 -5.39
CA THR A 79 -10.75 -0.60 -4.09
C THR A 79 -9.36 0.03 -4.19
N VAL A 80 -8.57 -0.36 -5.19
CA VAL A 80 -7.23 0.20 -5.44
C VAL A 80 -7.33 1.68 -5.80
N LEU A 81 -8.20 2.02 -6.75
CA LEU A 81 -8.35 3.40 -7.25
C LEU A 81 -8.82 4.37 -6.15
N GLU A 82 -9.77 3.96 -5.33
CA GLU A 82 -10.23 4.77 -4.21
C GLU A 82 -9.08 5.12 -3.27
N ARG A 83 -8.24 4.14 -2.95
CA ARG A 83 -7.09 4.36 -2.08
C ARG A 83 -6.06 5.30 -2.71
N LEU A 84 -5.82 5.17 -4.01
CA LEU A 84 -4.92 6.08 -4.72
C LEU A 84 -5.45 7.52 -4.72
N VAL A 85 -6.74 7.71 -4.93
CA VAL A 85 -7.37 9.04 -4.92
C VAL A 85 -7.32 9.66 -3.52
N GLU A 86 -7.60 8.90 -2.47
CA GLU A 86 -7.53 9.36 -1.08
C GLU A 86 -6.13 9.87 -0.71
N ASN A 87 -5.09 9.25 -1.24
CA ASN A 87 -3.69 9.57 -0.93
C ASN A 87 -2.95 10.28 -2.07
N LYS A 88 -3.65 10.86 -3.02
CA LYS A 88 -3.07 11.42 -4.25
C LYS A 88 -1.95 12.44 -4.02
N ARG A 89 -2.05 13.27 -2.98
CA ARG A 89 -1.03 14.29 -2.67
C ARG A 89 0.26 13.65 -2.17
N ALA A 90 0.14 12.72 -1.23
CA ALA A 90 1.28 11.97 -0.71
C ALA A 90 1.95 11.17 -1.83
N ILE A 91 1.17 10.49 -2.67
CA ILE A 91 1.67 9.72 -3.81
C ILE A 91 2.43 10.62 -4.80
N ARG A 92 1.90 11.80 -5.09
CA ARG A 92 2.58 12.77 -5.98
C ARG A 92 3.95 13.16 -5.41
N ASN A 93 4.04 13.39 -4.11
CA ASN A 93 5.30 13.75 -3.45
C ASN A 93 6.30 12.59 -3.42
N ILE A 94 5.83 11.35 -3.30
CA ILE A 94 6.67 10.15 -3.43
C ILE A 94 7.12 9.96 -4.88
N TRP A 95 6.22 10.16 -5.84
CA TRP A 95 6.49 9.98 -7.26
C TRP A 95 7.57 10.89 -7.79
N ALA A 96 7.65 12.10 -7.25
CA ALA A 96 8.68 13.08 -7.58
C ALA A 96 10.02 12.83 -6.86
N SER A 97 10.14 11.76 -6.10
CA SER A 97 11.32 11.43 -5.28
C SER A 97 12.10 10.24 -5.85
N PRO A 98 13.35 10.00 -5.38
CA PRO A 98 14.09 8.80 -5.73
C PRO A 98 13.40 7.49 -5.31
N ASP A 99 12.44 7.55 -4.39
CA ASP A 99 11.70 6.39 -3.87
C ASP A 99 10.55 5.93 -4.76
N ARG A 100 10.36 6.58 -5.90
CA ARG A 100 9.34 6.25 -6.90
C ARG A 100 9.35 4.77 -7.29
N ALA A 101 10.53 4.22 -7.57
CA ALA A 101 10.65 2.83 -8.01
C ALA A 101 10.16 1.85 -6.95
N PHE A 102 10.45 2.10 -5.69
CA PHE A 102 9.96 1.28 -4.58
C PHE A 102 8.44 1.35 -4.46
N TYR A 103 7.86 2.54 -4.61
CA TYR A 103 6.42 2.72 -4.61
C TYR A 103 5.76 1.97 -5.79
N GLU A 104 6.33 2.09 -7.00
CA GLU A 104 5.84 1.39 -8.18
C GLU A 104 5.83 -0.14 -7.99
N GLN A 105 6.89 -0.70 -7.42
CA GLN A 105 6.98 -2.13 -7.14
C GLN A 105 5.84 -2.61 -6.22
N ASN A 106 5.53 -1.85 -5.19
CA ASN A 106 4.46 -2.20 -4.26
C ASN A 106 3.08 -2.00 -4.87
N LEU A 107 2.89 -0.97 -5.70
CA LEU A 107 1.65 -0.79 -6.46
C LEU A 107 1.43 -1.96 -7.43
N MET A 108 2.48 -2.37 -8.14
CA MET A 108 2.41 -3.54 -9.02
C MET A 108 2.10 -4.82 -8.25
N ARG A 109 2.62 -4.97 -7.04
CA ARG A 109 2.29 -6.11 -6.18
C ARG A 109 0.79 -6.17 -5.88
N VAL A 110 0.17 -5.04 -5.57
CA VAL A 110 -1.29 -4.95 -5.33
C VAL A 110 -2.07 -5.28 -6.60
N CYS A 111 -1.70 -4.68 -7.72
CA CYS A 111 -2.37 -4.93 -9.01
C CYS A 111 -2.26 -6.39 -9.44
N ASN A 112 -1.08 -6.98 -9.30
CA ASN A 112 -0.87 -8.40 -9.61
C ASN A 112 -1.71 -9.30 -8.71
N TYR A 113 -1.85 -8.97 -7.44
CA TYR A 113 -2.71 -9.71 -6.52
C TYR A 113 -4.17 -9.68 -6.99
N VAL A 114 -4.70 -8.50 -7.32
CA VAL A 114 -6.08 -8.33 -7.80
C VAL A 114 -6.32 -9.15 -9.06
N VAL A 115 -5.45 -9.00 -10.06
CA VAL A 115 -5.58 -9.69 -11.35
C VAL A 115 -5.45 -11.20 -11.18
N SER A 116 -4.45 -11.67 -10.43
CA SER A 116 -4.21 -13.10 -10.22
C SER A 116 -5.38 -13.78 -9.49
N ARG A 117 -5.93 -13.12 -8.47
CA ARG A 117 -7.09 -13.64 -7.74
C ARG A 117 -8.31 -13.69 -8.62
N TYR A 118 -8.54 -12.65 -9.43
CA TYR A 118 -9.65 -12.62 -10.38
C TYR A 118 -9.54 -13.75 -11.41
N ILE A 119 -8.37 -13.93 -12.01
CA ILE A 119 -8.11 -14.99 -12.99
C ILE A 119 -8.33 -16.36 -12.35
N ALA A 120 -7.81 -16.60 -11.17
CA ALA A 120 -7.98 -17.88 -10.45
C ALA A 120 -9.46 -18.20 -10.20
N CYS A 121 -10.25 -17.22 -9.76
CA CYS A 121 -11.69 -17.39 -9.53
C CYS A 121 -12.43 -17.68 -10.84
N ARG A 122 -12.12 -16.94 -11.90
CA ARG A 122 -12.77 -17.14 -13.21
C ARG A 122 -12.37 -18.46 -13.86
N SER A 123 -11.11 -18.88 -13.72
CA SER A 123 -10.63 -20.14 -14.25
C SER A 123 -11.37 -21.32 -13.62
N VAL A 124 -11.61 -21.30 -12.31
CA VAL A 124 -12.40 -22.33 -11.62
C VAL A 124 -13.82 -22.37 -12.17
N ASP A 125 -14.48 -21.21 -12.33
CA ASP A 125 -15.83 -21.13 -12.88
C ASP A 125 -15.91 -21.65 -14.32
N LEU A 126 -14.92 -21.28 -15.16
CA LEU A 126 -14.82 -21.75 -16.53
C LEU A 126 -14.63 -23.27 -16.60
N LEU A 127 -13.78 -23.83 -15.75
CA LEU A 127 -13.54 -25.28 -15.69
C LEU A 127 -14.81 -26.03 -15.27
N ARG A 128 -15.64 -25.46 -14.40
CA ARG A 128 -16.93 -26.04 -14.00
C ARG A 128 -17.98 -26.05 -15.12
N THR A 129 -17.86 -25.12 -16.06
CA THR A 129 -18.81 -24.97 -17.17
C THR A 129 -18.37 -25.69 -18.44
N LEU A 130 -17.10 -26.10 -18.56
CA LEU A 130 -16.59 -26.82 -19.71
C LEU A 130 -17.07 -28.28 -19.75
N PRO A 131 -17.38 -28.80 -20.95
CA PRO A 131 -17.63 -30.24 -21.12
C PRO A 131 -16.39 -31.08 -20.76
N GLU A 132 -16.61 -32.32 -20.29
CA GLU A 132 -15.49 -33.21 -19.91
C GLU A 132 -14.48 -33.44 -21.04
N GLU A 133 -14.96 -33.46 -22.29
CA GLU A 133 -14.10 -33.63 -23.46
C GLU A 133 -13.11 -32.47 -23.65
N GLU A 134 -13.54 -31.25 -23.34
CA GLU A 134 -12.68 -30.07 -23.41
C GLU A 134 -11.69 -29.97 -22.22
N LEU A 135 -12.12 -30.44 -21.05
CA LEU A 135 -11.26 -30.50 -19.87
C LEU A 135 -10.08 -31.44 -20.06
N ALA A 136 -10.25 -32.52 -20.82
CA ALA A 136 -9.19 -33.48 -21.11
C ALA A 136 -8.08 -32.89 -22.00
N LEU A 137 -8.32 -31.77 -22.70
CA LEU A 137 -7.35 -31.09 -23.56
C LEU A 137 -6.52 -30.04 -22.82
N LEU A 138 -6.87 -29.70 -21.60
CA LEU A 138 -6.15 -28.74 -20.76
C LEU A 138 -5.11 -29.45 -19.88
#